data_116751019d4b111acc453394174e3332
#
_entry.id   116751019d4b111acc453394174e3332
#
_cell.length_a   1.000
_cell.length_b   1.000
_cell.length_c   1.000
_cell.angle_alpha   90.00
_cell.angle_beta   90.00
_cell.angle_gamma   90.00
#
_symmetry.space_group_name_H-M   'P 1'
#
loop_
_entity.id
_entity.type
_entity.pdbx_description
1 polymer ?
#
loop_
_entity_poly.entity_id
_entity_poly.type
_entity_poly.pdbx_seq_one_letter_code
_entity_poly.pdbx_strand_id
1 'polypeptide(L)'
;MYKAAIFDMDGTILDTITDLKDSTNHALKVNGHRCDYNVRDAARFFGSGVKVAMARALATEAGYSDDEVDLIGVETSYEGDEAELTAVISSFEEWYPDHCDEKTKPFEGVIEAINDLRRQGVRVAVVSNKMHEAAVILADRYFPGIFEYVQGVDDKIRRKPNPDATLRILELMGIDQDEAVYIGDTEVDIETAHNAGLKCISVDWGFRNRKFLESARANPICSDMEALVAAITK
;
A
#
# COMPACT_ATOMS: atom_id res chain seq x y z
N MET A 1 11.81 3.28 21.83
CA MET A 1 10.86 2.19 21.51
C MET A 1 9.48 2.79 21.33
N TYR A 2 8.84 2.54 20.18
CA TYR A 2 7.47 2.97 19.91
C TYR A 2 6.46 2.09 20.65
N LYS A 3 5.30 2.65 21.02
CA LYS A 3 4.17 1.90 21.61
C LYS A 3 3.24 1.31 20.55
N ALA A 4 3.17 1.92 19.36
CA ALA A 4 2.40 1.42 18.23
C ALA A 4 3.20 1.44 16.93
N ALA A 5 2.94 0.45 16.08
CA ALA A 5 3.43 0.35 14.71
C ALA A 5 2.23 0.19 13.76
N ILE A 6 2.08 1.14 12.84
CA ILE A 6 1.02 1.15 11.83
C ILE A 6 1.64 0.75 10.50
N PHE A 7 1.19 -0.36 9.96
CA PHE A 7 1.73 -0.95 8.73
C PHE A 7 0.84 -0.63 7.53
N ASP A 8 1.43 -0.31 6.39
CA ASP A 8 0.77 -0.56 5.12
C ASP A 8 0.66 -2.07 4.86
N MET A 9 -0.17 -2.45 3.88
CA MET A 9 -0.42 -3.85 3.55
C MET A 9 0.34 -4.29 2.30
N ASP A 10 -0.05 -3.72 1.14
CA ASP A 10 0.42 -4.15 -0.17
C ASP A 10 1.86 -3.69 -0.41
N GLY A 11 2.80 -4.62 -0.59
CA GLY A 11 4.23 -4.32 -0.71
C GLY A 11 4.97 -4.17 0.63
N THR A 12 4.26 -4.06 1.74
CA THR A 12 4.86 -3.92 3.07
C THR A 12 4.81 -5.22 3.88
N ILE A 13 3.61 -5.76 4.12
CA ILE A 13 3.43 -7.03 4.86
C ILE A 13 2.96 -8.17 3.96
N LEU A 14 2.34 -7.87 2.80
CA LEU A 14 1.89 -8.84 1.80
C LEU A 14 2.52 -8.54 0.43
N ASP A 15 3.06 -9.58 -0.21
CA ASP A 15 3.43 -9.59 -1.62
C ASP A 15 2.17 -9.84 -2.44
N THR A 16 1.50 -8.77 -2.84
CA THR A 16 0.22 -8.78 -3.58
C THR A 16 0.40 -8.46 -5.06
N ILE A 17 1.61 -8.14 -5.49
CA ILE A 17 1.84 -7.51 -6.79
C ILE A 17 1.39 -8.37 -7.97
N THR A 18 1.46 -9.71 -7.83
CA THR A 18 1.08 -10.61 -8.92
C THR A 18 -0.44 -10.61 -9.13
N ASP A 19 -1.23 -10.64 -8.07
CA ASP A 19 -2.69 -10.60 -8.17
C ASP A 19 -3.18 -9.21 -8.62
N LEU A 20 -2.53 -8.14 -8.16
CA LEU A 20 -2.79 -6.78 -8.64
C LEU A 20 -2.51 -6.64 -10.15
N LYS A 21 -1.38 -7.18 -10.64
CA LYS A 21 -1.03 -7.20 -12.05
C LYS A 21 -2.05 -8.00 -12.88
N ASP A 22 -2.41 -9.20 -12.43
CA ASP A 22 -3.33 -10.07 -13.16
C ASP A 22 -4.73 -9.44 -13.23
N SER A 23 -5.20 -8.82 -12.14
CA SER A 23 -6.49 -8.12 -12.13
C SER A 23 -6.48 -6.84 -12.97
N THR A 24 -5.36 -6.10 -13.00
CA THR A 24 -5.17 -4.97 -13.91
C THR A 24 -5.27 -5.42 -15.38
N ASN A 25 -4.52 -6.45 -15.74
CA ASN A 25 -4.55 -6.99 -17.10
C ASN A 25 -5.93 -7.54 -17.48
N HIS A 26 -6.64 -8.16 -16.52
CA HIS A 26 -8.03 -8.58 -16.75
C HIS A 26 -8.94 -7.38 -17.03
N ALA A 27 -8.94 -6.37 -16.17
CA ALA A 27 -9.78 -5.18 -16.31
C ALA A 27 -9.53 -4.44 -17.63
N LEU A 28 -8.27 -4.29 -18.02
CA LEU A 28 -7.88 -3.68 -19.28
C LEU A 28 -8.36 -4.52 -20.48
N LYS A 29 -8.16 -5.84 -20.43
CA LYS A 29 -8.56 -6.76 -21.49
C LYS A 29 -10.05 -6.72 -21.80
N VAL A 30 -10.91 -6.75 -20.78
CA VAL A 30 -12.37 -6.75 -20.98
C VAL A 30 -12.89 -5.42 -21.54
N ASN A 31 -12.12 -4.35 -21.37
CA ASN A 31 -12.40 -3.03 -21.95
C ASN A 31 -11.67 -2.76 -23.28
N GLY A 32 -10.96 -3.76 -23.83
CA GLY A 32 -10.34 -3.66 -25.17
C GLY A 32 -8.97 -2.97 -25.18
N HIS A 33 -8.32 -2.83 -24.04
CA HIS A 33 -7.02 -2.19 -23.88
C HIS A 33 -5.85 -3.18 -23.90
N ARG A 34 -4.64 -2.64 -23.95
CA ARG A 34 -3.41 -3.39 -23.73
C ARG A 34 -3.44 -4.08 -22.38
N CYS A 35 -3.15 -5.40 -22.33
CA CYS A 35 -3.29 -6.25 -21.15
C CYS A 35 -2.11 -7.19 -20.92
N ASP A 36 -0.90 -6.77 -21.32
CA ASP A 36 0.34 -7.55 -21.22
C ASP A 36 1.36 -6.92 -20.27
N TYR A 37 0.89 -6.15 -19.30
CA TYR A 37 1.75 -5.54 -18.28
C TYR A 37 2.36 -6.61 -17.36
N ASN A 38 3.62 -6.42 -17.04
CA ASN A 38 4.37 -7.30 -16.15
C ASN A 38 4.36 -6.79 -14.69
N VAL A 39 4.97 -7.55 -13.77
CA VAL A 39 5.04 -7.20 -12.33
C VAL A 39 5.73 -5.86 -12.08
N ARG A 40 6.75 -5.52 -12.89
CA ARG A 40 7.47 -4.25 -12.74
C ARG A 40 6.59 -3.05 -13.13
N ASP A 41 5.79 -3.22 -14.19
CA ASP A 41 4.83 -2.19 -14.60
C ASP A 41 3.77 -1.98 -13.51
N ALA A 42 3.18 -3.08 -13.00
CA ALA A 42 2.20 -3.02 -11.93
C ALA A 42 2.76 -2.37 -10.65
N ALA A 43 4.01 -2.67 -10.26
CA ALA A 43 4.64 -2.05 -9.09
C ALA A 43 4.75 -0.53 -9.22
N ARG A 44 4.84 0.02 -10.44
CA ARG A 44 4.81 1.47 -10.69
C ARG A 44 3.40 2.03 -10.64
N PHE A 45 2.41 1.25 -11.07
CA PHE A 45 1.03 1.72 -11.10
C PHE A 45 0.45 1.86 -9.70
N PHE A 46 0.72 0.89 -8.82
CA PHE A 46 0.14 0.82 -7.48
C PHE A 46 0.89 1.63 -6.41
N GLY A 47 0.24 1.79 -5.25
CA GLY A 47 0.62 2.61 -4.10
C GLY A 47 -0.41 3.70 -3.80
N SER A 48 -0.94 4.36 -4.84
CA SER A 48 -1.92 5.46 -4.73
C SER A 48 -3.39 5.04 -4.94
N GLY A 49 -3.71 3.73 -4.86
CA GLY A 49 -5.05 3.19 -5.02
C GLY A 49 -5.46 2.91 -6.48
N VAL A 50 -6.60 2.22 -6.64
CA VAL A 50 -7.04 1.64 -7.93
C VAL A 50 -7.23 2.69 -9.02
N LYS A 51 -7.89 3.82 -8.72
CA LYS A 51 -8.12 4.89 -9.73
C LYS A 51 -6.80 5.37 -10.35
N VAL A 52 -5.78 5.61 -9.52
CA VAL A 52 -4.46 6.05 -10.01
C VAL A 52 -3.77 4.93 -10.78
N ALA A 53 -3.86 3.69 -10.29
CA ALA A 53 -3.24 2.55 -10.97
C ALA A 53 -3.82 2.33 -12.38
N MET A 54 -5.13 2.39 -12.55
CA MET A 54 -5.77 2.26 -13.87
C MET A 54 -5.45 3.45 -14.76
N ALA A 55 -5.43 4.67 -14.22
CA ALA A 55 -5.02 5.86 -14.97
C ALA A 55 -3.57 5.76 -15.48
N ARG A 56 -2.64 5.27 -14.64
CA ARG A 56 -1.24 5.03 -15.04
C ARG A 56 -1.11 3.96 -16.13
N ALA A 57 -1.90 2.89 -16.04
CA ALA A 57 -1.90 1.84 -17.05
C ALA A 57 -2.39 2.35 -18.40
N LEU A 58 -3.49 3.11 -18.44
CA LEU A 58 -4.01 3.74 -19.67
C LEU A 58 -3.07 4.80 -20.23
N ALA A 59 -2.45 5.63 -19.39
CA ALA A 59 -1.44 6.60 -19.81
C ALA A 59 -0.22 5.91 -20.43
N THR A 60 0.22 4.79 -19.88
CA THR A 60 1.30 3.97 -20.44
C THR A 60 0.95 3.44 -21.83
N GLU A 61 -0.29 2.95 -22.03
CA GLU A 61 -0.79 2.54 -23.35
C GLU A 61 -0.83 3.71 -24.33
N ALA A 62 -1.22 4.90 -23.87
CA ALA A 62 -1.25 6.12 -24.66
C ALA A 62 0.13 6.67 -25.04
N GLY A 63 1.22 6.08 -24.52
CA GLY A 63 2.60 6.43 -24.87
C GLY A 63 3.21 7.53 -24.00
N TYR A 64 2.65 7.81 -22.83
CA TYR A 64 3.29 8.68 -21.84
C TYR A 64 4.63 8.09 -21.41
N SER A 65 5.60 8.95 -21.16
CA SER A 65 6.90 8.54 -20.62
C SER A 65 6.76 8.02 -19.17
N ASP A 66 7.73 7.26 -18.74
CA ASP A 66 7.79 6.73 -17.39
C ASP A 66 7.67 7.83 -16.31
N ASP A 67 8.35 8.95 -16.50
CA ASP A 67 8.32 10.08 -15.56
C ASP A 67 6.93 10.74 -15.52
N GLU A 68 6.24 10.89 -16.65
CA GLU A 68 4.88 11.44 -16.69
C GLU A 68 3.87 10.52 -16.03
N VAL A 69 4.00 9.20 -16.22
CA VAL A 69 3.14 8.20 -15.58
C VAL A 69 3.31 8.23 -14.04
N ASP A 70 4.53 8.37 -13.54
CA ASP A 70 4.81 8.40 -12.10
C ASP A 70 4.21 9.65 -11.42
N LEU A 71 4.05 10.76 -12.15
CA LEU A 71 3.44 12.00 -11.64
C LEU A 71 1.91 11.91 -11.51
N ILE A 72 1.24 10.99 -12.25
CA ILE A 72 -0.21 10.85 -12.18
C ILE A 72 -0.64 10.46 -10.76
N GLY A 73 -1.53 11.26 -10.18
CA GLY A 73 -2.07 11.07 -8.83
C GLY A 73 -1.15 11.59 -7.71
N VAL A 74 0.01 12.16 -8.05
CA VAL A 74 0.94 12.87 -7.16
C VAL A 74 0.91 14.36 -7.49
N GLU A 75 1.36 14.78 -8.67
CA GLU A 75 1.43 16.16 -9.11
C GLU A 75 0.46 16.47 -10.27
N THR A 76 0.07 15.45 -11.04
CA THR A 76 -0.78 15.60 -12.22
C THR A 76 -2.04 14.73 -12.11
N SER A 77 -3.04 15.10 -12.92
CA SER A 77 -4.24 14.29 -13.15
C SER A 77 -4.14 13.51 -14.45
N TYR A 78 -4.87 12.42 -14.58
CA TYR A 78 -5.05 11.75 -15.86
C TYR A 78 -5.89 12.60 -16.79
N GLU A 79 -5.39 12.87 -18.01
CA GLU A 79 -6.04 13.72 -19.00
C GLU A 79 -6.76 12.94 -20.12
N GLY A 80 -6.89 11.62 -19.98
CA GLY A 80 -7.61 10.77 -20.93
C GLY A 80 -9.14 10.75 -20.71
N ASP A 81 -9.81 9.81 -21.38
CA ASP A 81 -11.27 9.66 -21.27
C ASP A 81 -11.67 9.16 -19.88
N GLU A 82 -12.41 9.97 -19.12
CA GLU A 82 -12.89 9.63 -17.77
C GLU A 82 -13.94 8.51 -17.80
N ALA A 83 -14.72 8.36 -18.88
CA ALA A 83 -15.69 7.27 -19.00
C ALA A 83 -14.96 5.92 -19.22
N GLU A 84 -13.90 5.92 -20.04
CA GLU A 84 -13.01 4.79 -20.24
C GLU A 84 -12.31 4.38 -18.93
N LEU A 85 -11.71 5.34 -18.23
CA LEU A 85 -11.09 5.11 -16.92
C LEU A 85 -12.09 4.51 -15.93
N THR A 86 -13.31 5.04 -15.87
CA THR A 86 -14.36 4.55 -14.97
C THR A 86 -14.74 3.11 -15.31
N ALA A 87 -14.85 2.75 -16.58
CA ALA A 87 -15.17 1.38 -17.00
C ALA A 87 -14.07 0.39 -16.60
N VAL A 88 -12.80 0.76 -16.77
CA VAL A 88 -11.66 -0.08 -16.36
C VAL A 88 -11.62 -0.25 -14.84
N ILE A 89 -11.85 0.83 -14.08
CA ILE A 89 -11.93 0.76 -12.61
C ILE A 89 -13.05 -0.19 -12.18
N SER A 90 -14.25 -0.05 -12.73
CA SER A 90 -15.39 -0.91 -12.39
C SER A 90 -15.09 -2.39 -12.66
N SER A 91 -14.45 -2.70 -13.79
CA SER A 91 -14.05 -4.06 -14.12
C SER A 91 -12.99 -4.62 -13.17
N PHE A 92 -12.07 -3.78 -12.67
CA PHE A 92 -11.10 -4.17 -11.65
C PHE A 92 -11.79 -4.45 -10.30
N GLU A 93 -12.66 -3.54 -9.86
CA GLU A 93 -13.37 -3.63 -8.57
C GLU A 93 -14.35 -4.81 -8.52
N GLU A 94 -14.93 -5.20 -9.65
CA GLU A 94 -15.78 -6.39 -9.76
C GLU A 94 -14.95 -7.69 -9.71
N TRP A 95 -13.76 -7.71 -10.33
CA TRP A 95 -12.93 -8.92 -10.45
C TRP A 95 -12.04 -9.17 -9.25
N TYR A 96 -11.39 -8.11 -8.75
CA TYR A 96 -10.30 -8.22 -7.78
C TYR A 96 -10.69 -8.90 -6.45
N PRO A 97 -11.87 -8.66 -5.85
CA PRO A 97 -12.22 -9.28 -4.56
C PRO A 97 -12.17 -10.81 -4.56
N ASP A 98 -12.55 -11.44 -5.66
CA ASP A 98 -12.55 -12.90 -5.80
C ASP A 98 -11.19 -13.48 -6.21
N HIS A 99 -10.21 -12.62 -6.58
CA HIS A 99 -8.89 -13.01 -7.13
C HIS A 99 -7.72 -12.35 -6.37
N CYS A 100 -7.98 -11.70 -5.25
CA CYS A 100 -6.96 -10.92 -4.52
C CYS A 100 -6.00 -11.76 -3.68
N ASP A 101 -6.20 -13.07 -3.59
CA ASP A 101 -5.43 -13.98 -2.74
C ASP A 101 -5.00 -15.28 -3.44
N GLU A 102 -4.98 -15.30 -4.77
CA GLU A 102 -4.55 -16.47 -5.55
C GLU A 102 -3.03 -16.70 -5.48
N LYS A 103 -2.25 -15.62 -5.48
CA LYS A 103 -0.78 -15.61 -5.45
C LYS A 103 -0.22 -14.74 -4.35
N THR A 104 -1.07 -13.97 -3.70
CA THR A 104 -0.75 -13.14 -2.54
C THR A 104 -0.22 -14.00 -1.40
N LYS A 105 0.81 -13.53 -0.74
CA LYS A 105 1.43 -14.18 0.43
C LYS A 105 2.12 -13.17 1.33
N PRO A 106 2.27 -13.46 2.63
CA PRO A 106 3.14 -12.66 3.50
C PRO A 106 4.58 -12.67 3.00
N PHE A 107 5.27 -11.55 3.15
CA PHE A 107 6.73 -11.54 2.97
C PHE A 107 7.40 -12.47 3.97
N GLU A 108 8.52 -13.07 3.57
CA GLU A 108 9.25 -14.01 4.43
C GLU A 108 9.67 -13.37 5.76
N GLY A 109 9.33 -14.01 6.87
CA GLY A 109 9.65 -13.55 8.23
C GLY A 109 8.77 -12.43 8.79
N VAL A 110 7.82 -11.88 8.02
CA VAL A 110 6.99 -10.75 8.47
C VAL A 110 6.07 -11.12 9.64
N ILE A 111 5.50 -12.32 9.63
CA ILE A 111 4.61 -12.79 10.71
C ILE A 111 5.40 -12.92 12.01
N GLU A 112 6.60 -13.50 11.94
CA GLU A 112 7.50 -13.67 13.08
C GLU A 112 7.94 -12.30 13.64
N ALA A 113 8.32 -11.37 12.75
CA ALA A 113 8.72 -10.00 13.12
C ALA A 113 7.59 -9.24 13.83
N ILE A 114 6.37 -9.28 13.29
CA ILE A 114 5.21 -8.62 13.92
C ILE A 114 4.87 -9.27 15.27
N ASN A 115 4.92 -10.59 15.36
CA ASN A 115 4.70 -11.27 16.65
C ASN A 115 5.80 -10.95 17.67
N ASP A 116 7.05 -10.73 17.22
CA ASP A 116 8.13 -10.29 18.11
C ASP A 116 7.88 -8.88 18.65
N LEU A 117 7.47 -7.94 17.80
CA LEU A 117 7.05 -6.59 18.22
C LEU A 117 5.93 -6.65 19.27
N ARG A 118 4.92 -7.47 19.04
CA ARG A 118 3.80 -7.67 20.00
C ARG A 118 4.26 -8.24 21.34
N ARG A 119 5.20 -9.21 21.35
CA ARG A 119 5.80 -9.75 22.59
C ARG A 119 6.58 -8.68 23.36
N GLN A 120 7.14 -7.71 22.67
CA GLN A 120 7.83 -6.56 23.26
C GLN A 120 6.88 -5.44 23.70
N GLY A 121 5.56 -5.62 23.54
CA GLY A 121 4.52 -4.66 23.94
C GLY A 121 4.17 -3.61 22.92
N VAL A 122 4.66 -3.73 21.67
CA VAL A 122 4.25 -2.84 20.56
C VAL A 122 2.89 -3.29 20.05
N ARG A 123 1.93 -2.37 20.03
CA ARG A 123 0.61 -2.59 19.45
C ARG A 123 0.66 -2.39 17.94
N VAL A 124 -0.08 -3.18 17.18
CA VAL A 124 0.04 -3.21 15.72
C VAL A 124 -1.31 -3.02 15.03
N ALA A 125 -1.32 -2.23 13.96
CA ALA A 125 -2.50 -2.00 13.12
C ALA A 125 -2.10 -1.87 11.65
N VAL A 126 -3.10 -1.93 10.76
CA VAL A 126 -2.92 -1.77 9.31
C VAL A 126 -3.72 -0.58 8.80
N VAL A 127 -3.10 0.24 7.95
CA VAL A 127 -3.73 1.29 7.15
C VAL A 127 -3.33 1.14 5.69
N SER A 128 -4.27 0.88 4.80
CA SER A 128 -3.99 0.61 3.39
C SER A 128 -4.88 1.41 2.44
N ASN A 129 -4.40 1.67 1.22
CA ASN A 129 -5.20 2.17 0.09
C ASN A 129 -5.99 1.07 -0.63
N LYS A 130 -5.91 -0.17 -0.13
CA LYS A 130 -6.77 -1.27 -0.56
C LYS A 130 -8.22 -1.04 -0.13
N MET A 131 -9.20 -1.54 -0.89
CA MET A 131 -10.61 -1.57 -0.48
C MET A 131 -10.74 -2.23 0.90
N HIS A 132 -11.53 -1.63 1.79
CA HIS A 132 -11.60 -2.06 3.20
C HIS A 132 -11.94 -3.54 3.36
N GLU A 133 -12.95 -4.03 2.62
CA GLU A 133 -13.36 -5.44 2.68
C GLU A 133 -12.21 -6.39 2.29
N ALA A 134 -11.51 -6.10 1.21
CA ALA A 134 -10.37 -6.91 0.78
C ALA A 134 -9.20 -6.85 1.79
N ALA A 135 -8.96 -5.67 2.39
CA ALA A 135 -7.92 -5.53 3.42
C ALA A 135 -8.23 -6.38 4.66
N VAL A 136 -9.50 -6.40 5.11
CA VAL A 136 -9.94 -7.22 6.25
C VAL A 136 -9.83 -8.71 5.93
N ILE A 137 -10.31 -9.16 4.75
CA ILE A 137 -10.22 -10.56 4.32
C ILE A 137 -8.78 -11.05 4.34
N LEU A 138 -7.85 -10.28 3.77
CA LEU A 138 -6.43 -10.65 3.71
C LEU A 138 -5.78 -10.63 5.09
N ALA A 139 -6.11 -9.65 5.93
CA ALA A 139 -5.60 -9.58 7.30
C ALA A 139 -6.08 -10.79 8.13
N ASP A 140 -7.35 -11.16 8.05
CA ASP A 140 -7.91 -12.31 8.76
C ASP A 140 -7.32 -13.63 8.26
N ARG A 141 -7.06 -13.74 6.96
CA ARG A 141 -6.50 -14.96 6.34
C ARG A 141 -5.04 -15.17 6.71
N TYR A 142 -4.20 -14.15 6.59
CA TYR A 142 -2.74 -14.27 6.74
C TYR A 142 -2.22 -13.89 8.12
N PHE A 143 -2.95 -13.07 8.86
CA PHE A 143 -2.56 -12.53 10.16
C PHE A 143 -3.67 -12.68 11.22
N PRO A 144 -4.28 -13.86 11.40
CA PRO A 144 -5.46 -14.03 12.26
C PRO A 144 -5.17 -13.58 13.70
N GLY A 145 -5.91 -12.56 14.19
CA GLY A 145 -5.79 -12.03 15.54
C GLY A 145 -4.46 -11.31 15.85
N ILE A 146 -3.70 -10.92 14.82
CA ILE A 146 -2.44 -10.19 14.99
C ILE A 146 -2.68 -8.70 15.12
N PHE A 147 -3.41 -8.08 14.21
CA PHE A 147 -3.67 -6.65 14.20
C PHE A 147 -4.89 -6.30 15.05
N GLU A 148 -4.79 -5.20 15.82
CA GLU A 148 -5.91 -4.69 16.62
C GLU A 148 -6.93 -3.95 15.73
N TYR A 149 -6.45 -3.29 14.69
CA TYR A 149 -7.26 -2.55 13.72
C TYR A 149 -6.71 -2.76 12.32
N VAL A 150 -7.63 -2.89 11.37
CA VAL A 150 -7.36 -2.92 9.93
C VAL A 150 -8.27 -1.92 9.26
N GLN A 151 -7.69 -0.92 8.59
CA GLN A 151 -8.43 0.11 7.89
C GLN A 151 -7.95 0.20 6.43
N GLY A 152 -8.82 -0.19 5.52
CA GLY A 152 -8.70 0.11 4.09
C GLY A 152 -9.53 1.33 3.71
N VAL A 153 -9.61 1.63 2.41
CA VAL A 153 -10.44 2.72 1.87
C VAL A 153 -11.90 2.33 1.88
N ASP A 154 -12.75 3.22 2.39
CA ASP A 154 -14.20 3.17 2.33
C ASP A 154 -14.78 4.58 2.08
N ASP A 155 -16.10 4.70 2.00
CA ASP A 155 -16.78 5.99 1.74
C ASP A 155 -16.62 7.04 2.85
N LYS A 156 -16.11 6.65 4.02
CA LYS A 156 -16.01 7.49 5.22
C LYS A 156 -14.59 7.98 5.50
N ILE A 157 -13.60 7.31 4.95
CA ILE A 157 -12.18 7.56 5.23
C ILE A 157 -11.47 7.91 3.93
N ARG A 158 -10.88 9.09 3.90
CA ARG A 158 -10.07 9.52 2.76
C ARG A 158 -8.82 8.65 2.64
N ARG A 159 -8.50 8.25 1.40
CA ARG A 159 -7.32 7.42 1.10
C ARG A 159 -6.01 8.13 1.47
N LYS A 160 -4.96 7.36 1.72
CA LYS A 160 -3.58 7.86 1.82
C LYS A 160 -3.19 8.65 0.56
N PRO A 161 -2.44 9.75 0.68
CA PRO A 161 -1.68 10.21 1.84
C PRO A 161 -2.47 11.02 2.87
N ASN A 162 -3.80 11.00 2.83
CA ASN A 162 -4.60 11.64 3.86
C ASN A 162 -4.40 10.92 5.20
N PRO A 163 -4.18 11.62 6.32
CA PRO A 163 -3.86 11.00 7.60
C PRO A 163 -5.08 10.43 8.36
N ASP A 164 -6.30 10.58 7.84
CA ASP A 164 -7.54 10.29 8.58
C ASP A 164 -7.56 8.89 9.20
N ALA A 165 -7.22 7.86 8.42
CA ALA A 165 -7.22 6.47 8.89
C ALA A 165 -6.18 6.26 10.01
N THR A 166 -4.98 6.80 9.82
CA THR A 166 -3.88 6.71 10.78
C THR A 166 -4.23 7.39 12.09
N LEU A 167 -4.72 8.63 12.04
CA LEU A 167 -5.10 9.40 13.22
C LEU A 167 -6.26 8.74 13.98
N ARG A 168 -7.26 8.24 13.25
CA ARG A 168 -8.38 7.49 13.85
C ARG A 168 -7.93 6.25 14.59
N ILE A 169 -6.99 5.48 14.01
CA ILE A 169 -6.45 4.28 14.66
C ILE A 169 -5.69 4.66 15.94
N LEU A 170 -4.86 5.71 15.91
CA LEU A 170 -4.15 6.18 17.09
C LEU A 170 -5.11 6.62 18.21
N GLU A 171 -6.20 7.33 17.86
CA GLU A 171 -7.26 7.70 18.79
C GLU A 171 -7.91 6.46 19.44
N LEU A 172 -8.28 5.44 18.63
CA LEU A 172 -8.86 4.19 19.12
C LEU A 172 -7.90 3.40 20.00
N MET A 173 -6.60 3.47 19.73
CA MET A 173 -5.56 2.87 20.54
C MET A 173 -5.24 3.70 21.81
N GLY A 174 -5.60 4.97 21.86
CA GLY A 174 -5.22 5.87 22.94
C GLY A 174 -3.70 6.09 22.98
N ILE A 175 -3.05 6.22 21.82
CA ILE A 175 -1.60 6.39 21.67
C ILE A 175 -1.33 7.72 20.98
N ASP A 176 -0.39 8.49 21.53
CA ASP A 176 0.02 9.77 20.97
C ASP A 176 0.92 9.57 19.72
N GLN A 177 0.93 10.56 18.83
CA GLN A 177 1.65 10.51 17.56
C GLN A 177 3.17 10.28 17.73
N ASP A 178 3.78 10.88 18.74
CA ASP A 178 5.21 10.74 19.03
C ASP A 178 5.59 9.34 19.60
N GLU A 179 4.61 8.56 20.02
CA GLU A 179 4.76 7.20 20.52
C GLU A 179 4.49 6.13 19.45
N ALA A 180 4.11 6.54 18.23
CA ALA A 180 3.79 5.66 17.13
C ALA A 180 4.73 5.84 15.93
N VAL A 181 4.80 4.83 15.09
CA VAL A 181 5.57 4.84 13.84
C VAL A 181 4.75 4.24 12.70
N TYR A 182 4.91 4.78 11.51
CA TYR A 182 4.31 4.25 10.28
C TYR A 182 5.33 3.42 9.49
N ILE A 183 4.91 2.29 8.94
CA ILE A 183 5.76 1.42 8.12
C ILE A 183 5.14 1.27 6.74
N GLY A 184 5.92 1.50 5.69
CA GLY A 184 5.45 1.37 4.31
C GLY A 184 6.58 1.28 3.29
N ASP A 185 6.23 1.01 2.05
CA ASP A 185 7.18 0.76 0.96
C ASP A 185 7.12 1.80 -0.17
N THR A 186 6.24 2.81 -0.05
CA THR A 186 6.03 3.81 -1.11
C THR A 186 6.16 5.25 -0.60
N GLU A 187 6.26 6.20 -1.55
CA GLU A 187 6.19 7.64 -1.32
C GLU A 187 4.90 8.06 -0.61
N VAL A 188 3.81 7.35 -0.89
CA VAL A 188 2.50 7.61 -0.28
C VAL A 188 2.52 7.35 1.23
N ASP A 189 3.27 6.35 1.66
CA ASP A 189 3.43 6.01 3.08
C ASP A 189 4.25 7.05 3.82
N ILE A 190 5.34 7.51 3.18
CA ILE A 190 6.18 8.58 3.71
C ILE A 190 5.33 9.85 3.93
N GLU A 191 4.54 10.21 2.93
CA GLU A 191 3.67 11.39 2.99
C GLU A 191 2.53 11.20 4.01
N THR A 192 1.95 9.99 4.09
CA THR A 192 0.92 9.65 5.09
C THR A 192 1.46 9.82 6.50
N ALA A 193 2.63 9.29 6.78
CA ALA A 193 3.29 9.42 8.07
C ALA A 193 3.54 10.90 8.41
N HIS A 194 4.10 11.66 7.46
CA HIS A 194 4.34 13.10 7.62
C HIS A 194 3.05 13.86 7.93
N ASN A 195 1.99 13.63 7.15
CA ASN A 195 0.69 14.29 7.33
C ASN A 195 0.00 13.91 8.65
N ALA A 196 0.27 12.71 9.17
CA ALA A 196 -0.20 12.25 10.47
C ALA A 196 0.71 12.68 11.64
N GLY A 197 1.84 13.36 11.39
CA GLY A 197 2.79 13.76 12.43
C GLY A 197 3.63 12.59 12.98
N LEU A 198 3.74 11.48 12.23
CA LEU A 198 4.52 10.30 12.60
C LEU A 198 5.87 10.27 11.88
N LYS A 199 6.80 9.49 12.42
CA LYS A 199 7.96 9.05 11.65
C LYS A 199 7.56 7.89 10.73
N CYS A 200 8.23 7.81 9.58
CA CYS A 200 8.10 6.69 8.65
C CYS A 200 9.36 5.83 8.70
N ILE A 201 9.19 4.52 8.80
CA ILE A 201 10.22 3.52 8.49
C ILE A 201 9.84 2.93 7.14
N SER A 202 10.69 3.14 6.13
CA SER A 202 10.45 2.57 4.81
C SER A 202 11.10 1.21 4.67
N VAL A 203 10.48 0.34 3.85
CA VAL A 203 10.99 -0.99 3.52
C VAL A 203 11.24 -1.08 2.01
N ASP A 204 12.33 -1.73 1.58
CA ASP A 204 12.76 -1.74 0.17
C ASP A 204 12.53 -3.07 -0.56
N TRP A 205 11.80 -3.99 0.05
CA TRP A 205 11.38 -5.25 -0.57
C TRP A 205 10.02 -5.18 -1.29
N GLY A 206 9.31 -4.02 -1.22
CA GLY A 206 7.99 -3.81 -1.78
C GLY A 206 7.99 -3.25 -3.20
N PHE A 207 7.04 -2.35 -3.50
CA PHE A 207 6.83 -1.78 -4.84
C PHE A 207 7.92 -0.81 -5.25
N ARG A 208 8.52 -0.07 -4.28
CA ARG A 208 9.61 0.87 -4.54
C ARG A 208 10.94 0.29 -4.09
N ASN A 209 11.93 0.40 -4.97
CA ASN A 209 13.29 -0.01 -4.63
C ASN A 209 13.99 1.04 -3.75
N ARG A 210 15.09 0.64 -3.11
CA ARG A 210 15.90 1.51 -2.24
C ARG A 210 16.27 2.84 -2.89
N LYS A 211 16.72 2.83 -4.15
CA LYS A 211 17.15 4.05 -4.84
C LYS A 211 16.01 5.07 -4.97
N PHE A 212 14.80 4.61 -5.26
CA PHE A 212 13.62 5.46 -5.31
C PHE A 212 13.30 6.03 -3.92
N LEU A 213 13.30 5.19 -2.88
CA LEU A 213 13.02 5.61 -1.51
C LEU A 213 14.06 6.63 -1.00
N GLU A 214 15.34 6.47 -1.34
CA GLU A 214 16.39 7.45 -1.05
C GLU A 214 16.10 8.79 -1.74
N SER A 215 15.66 8.78 -3.00
CA SER A 215 15.27 10.01 -3.71
C SER A 215 14.06 10.69 -3.08
N ALA A 216 13.13 9.91 -2.54
CA ALA A 216 11.98 10.38 -1.75
C ALA A 216 12.36 10.79 -0.31
N ARG A 217 13.64 10.78 0.04
CA ARG A 217 14.17 11.13 1.38
C ARG A 217 13.68 10.23 2.52
N ALA A 218 13.35 8.98 2.21
CA ALA A 218 13.02 7.99 3.22
C ALA A 218 14.21 7.76 4.18
N ASN A 219 13.94 7.77 5.49
CA ASN A 219 14.94 7.50 6.53
C ASN A 219 14.24 7.14 7.85
N PRO A 220 14.46 5.93 8.42
CA PRO A 220 15.32 4.86 7.91
C PRO A 220 14.69 4.06 6.76
N ILE A 221 15.52 3.30 6.03
CA ILE A 221 15.10 2.29 5.06
C ILE A 221 15.63 0.93 5.52
N CYS A 222 14.73 -0.02 5.74
CA CYS A 222 15.04 -1.38 6.15
C CYS A 222 14.99 -2.34 4.95
N SER A 223 15.96 -3.26 4.87
CA SER A 223 16.03 -4.28 3.81
C SER A 223 15.71 -5.69 4.31
N ASP A 224 15.46 -5.85 5.60
CA ASP A 224 15.09 -7.12 6.22
C ASP A 224 14.28 -6.90 7.51
N MET A 225 13.70 -7.99 8.01
CA MET A 225 12.82 -7.97 9.18
C MET A 225 13.59 -7.69 10.48
N GLU A 226 14.86 -8.06 10.59
CA GLU A 226 15.69 -7.79 11.77
C GLU A 226 15.94 -6.27 11.90
N ALA A 227 16.31 -5.62 10.79
CA ALA A 227 16.49 -4.18 10.74
C ALA A 227 15.18 -3.44 11.07
N LEU A 228 14.03 -3.93 10.56
CA LEU A 228 12.71 -3.36 10.85
C LEU A 228 12.37 -3.44 12.34
N VAL A 229 12.48 -4.63 12.95
CA VAL A 229 12.21 -4.81 14.39
C VAL A 229 13.14 -3.91 15.21
N ALA A 230 14.43 -3.88 14.88
CA ALA A 230 15.41 -3.04 15.58
C ALA A 230 15.10 -1.53 15.45
N ALA A 231 14.58 -1.07 14.31
CA ALA A 231 14.21 0.34 14.10
C ALA A 231 12.97 0.74 14.91
N ILE A 232 12.04 -0.18 15.16
CA ILE A 232 10.81 0.06 15.93
C ILE A 232 11.09 0.01 17.45
N THR A 233 12.00 -0.87 17.89
CA THR A 233 12.22 -1.17 19.32
C THR A 233 13.37 -0.39 19.96
N LYS A 234 14.20 0.29 19.21
CA LYS A 234 15.22 1.24 19.72
C LYS A 234 14.59 2.57 20.10
#